data_4bf41ed642233aaf69c277855b8c0e4a
#
_entry.id   4bf41ed642233aaf69c277855b8c0e4a
#
_cell.length_a   1.000
_cell.length_b   1.000
_cell.length_c   1.000
_cell.angle_alpha   90.00
_cell.angle_beta   90.00
_cell.angle_gamma   90.00
#
_symmetry.space_group_name_H-M   'P 1'
#
loop_
_entity.id
_entity.type
_entity.pdbx_description
1 polymer ?
#
loop_
_entity_poly.entity_id
_entity_poly.type
_entity_poly.pdbx_seq_one_letter_code
_entity_poly.pdbx_strand_id
1 'polypeptide(L)'
;FLGSAPSTSTQGARGISVEHILLGCAVPGQTLSTYEDVLKRLRDRLHYLFSDVDRFWFDTRPNLRREMETRKGKIEGSLVTRTARDVVARLCGHGSLFSGVHVFTPHADIPDDIGVGPRLVVLPADPLKAYAKANDLLSFDAARDILEHRGDQPRIHRNRLVFLAPDLNIVSRALDQI
;
A
#
# COMPACT_ATOMS: atom_id res chain seq x y z
N PHE A 1 26.55 -4.82 -20.50
CA PHE A 1 26.22 -3.74 -21.44
C PHE A 1 26.67 -4.08 -22.87
N LEU A 2 27.95 -4.32 -23.09
CA LEU A 2 28.50 -4.61 -24.43
C LEU A 2 27.84 -5.83 -25.11
N GLY A 3 27.53 -6.88 -24.33
CA GLY A 3 26.89 -8.09 -24.86
C GLY A 3 25.46 -7.89 -25.33
N SER A 4 24.76 -6.89 -24.80
CA SER A 4 23.39 -6.57 -25.22
C SER A 4 23.28 -5.41 -26.21
N ALA A 5 24.36 -4.67 -26.44
CA ALA A 5 24.38 -3.51 -27.32
C ALA A 5 23.97 -3.81 -28.79
N PRO A 6 24.36 -4.95 -29.39
CA PRO A 6 23.95 -5.27 -30.75
C PRO A 6 22.50 -5.73 -30.90
N SER A 7 21.74 -5.87 -29.78
CA SER A 7 20.35 -6.31 -29.86
C SER A 7 19.46 -5.18 -30.35
N THR A 8 18.87 -5.35 -31.54
CA THR A 8 17.85 -4.43 -32.07
C THR A 8 16.46 -4.88 -31.71
N SER A 9 15.50 -3.95 -31.68
CA SER A 9 14.07 -4.24 -31.36
C SER A 9 13.41 -5.19 -32.37
N THR A 10 14.04 -5.43 -33.49
CA THR A 10 13.56 -6.31 -34.60
C THR A 10 14.08 -7.73 -34.50
N GLN A 11 15.01 -8.04 -33.61
CA GLN A 11 15.52 -9.40 -33.43
C GLN A 11 14.56 -10.24 -32.58
N GLY A 12 14.26 -11.47 -32.98
CA GLY A 12 13.38 -12.41 -32.31
C GLY A 12 13.87 -12.84 -30.91
N ALA A 13 15.14 -12.62 -30.58
CA ALA A 13 15.71 -12.87 -29.25
C ALA A 13 16.56 -11.67 -28.82
N ARG A 14 15.97 -10.82 -27.96
CA ARG A 14 16.63 -9.63 -27.44
C ARG A 14 17.51 -9.94 -26.24
N GLY A 15 18.66 -9.29 -26.16
CA GLY A 15 19.55 -9.35 -25.00
C GLY A 15 20.52 -10.54 -25.01
N ILE A 16 21.25 -10.70 -23.93
CA ILE A 16 22.26 -11.74 -23.69
C ILE A 16 21.74 -12.75 -22.65
N SER A 17 21.97 -14.05 -22.85
CA SER A 17 21.57 -15.06 -21.88
C SER A 17 22.46 -15.05 -20.64
N VAL A 18 21.91 -15.58 -19.54
CA VAL A 18 22.65 -15.70 -18.25
C VAL A 18 23.92 -16.52 -18.45
N GLU A 19 23.85 -17.63 -19.20
CA GLU A 19 25.02 -18.48 -19.45
C GLU A 19 26.14 -17.70 -20.16
N HIS A 20 25.82 -16.89 -21.17
CA HIS A 20 26.82 -16.07 -21.84
C HIS A 20 27.40 -14.97 -20.95
N ILE A 21 26.57 -14.41 -20.02
CA ILE A 21 27.09 -13.46 -19.05
C ILE A 21 28.06 -14.16 -18.09
N LEU A 22 27.68 -15.33 -17.58
CA LEU A 22 28.49 -16.13 -16.67
C LEU A 22 29.82 -16.54 -17.36
N LEU A 23 29.74 -17.01 -18.61
CA LEU A 23 30.94 -17.38 -19.39
C LEU A 23 31.88 -16.20 -19.58
N GLY A 24 31.36 -14.99 -19.80
CA GLY A 24 32.15 -13.79 -19.99
C GLY A 24 32.69 -13.13 -18.72
N CYS A 25 32.11 -13.45 -17.57
CA CYS A 25 32.44 -12.79 -16.28
C CYS A 25 33.09 -13.73 -15.27
N ALA A 26 32.88 -15.05 -15.40
CA ALA A 26 33.37 -16.00 -14.40
C ALA A 26 34.89 -16.07 -14.38
N VAL A 27 35.46 -16.01 -13.18
CA VAL A 27 36.89 -16.12 -12.95
C VAL A 27 37.16 -17.45 -12.25
N PRO A 28 38.24 -18.21 -12.63
CA PRO A 28 38.61 -19.44 -11.96
C PRO A 28 38.70 -19.26 -10.43
N GLY A 29 38.09 -20.17 -9.68
CA GLY A 29 38.10 -20.13 -8.22
C GLY A 29 36.93 -19.36 -7.58
N GLN A 30 36.04 -18.74 -8.37
CA GLN A 30 34.82 -18.10 -7.88
C GLN A 30 33.59 -18.99 -8.12
N THR A 31 32.61 -18.89 -7.24
CA THR A 31 31.34 -19.66 -7.33
C THR A 31 30.37 -18.95 -8.30
N LEU A 32 29.74 -19.71 -9.19
CA LEU A 32 28.76 -19.16 -10.15
C LEU A 32 27.55 -18.53 -9.46
N SER A 33 27.15 -19.06 -8.32
CA SER A 33 26.03 -18.51 -7.54
C SER A 33 26.23 -17.05 -7.14
N THR A 34 27.47 -16.62 -6.91
CA THR A 34 27.77 -15.21 -6.61
C THR A 34 27.37 -14.30 -7.78
N TYR A 35 27.65 -14.71 -9.02
CA TYR A 35 27.29 -13.94 -10.20
C TYR A 35 25.78 -13.93 -10.44
N GLU A 36 25.09 -15.04 -10.20
CA GLU A 36 23.64 -15.11 -10.30
C GLU A 36 22.95 -14.17 -9.28
N ASP A 37 23.45 -14.13 -8.06
CA ASP A 37 22.95 -13.20 -7.03
C ASP A 37 23.21 -11.74 -7.40
N VAL A 38 24.38 -11.44 -7.98
CA VAL A 38 24.66 -10.10 -8.49
C VAL A 38 23.71 -9.74 -9.61
N LEU A 39 23.44 -10.63 -10.56
CA LEU A 39 22.50 -10.39 -11.66
C LEU A 39 21.09 -10.10 -11.13
N LYS A 40 20.62 -10.87 -10.14
CA LYS A 40 19.33 -10.60 -9.47
C LYS A 40 19.31 -9.21 -8.85
N ARG A 41 20.35 -8.84 -8.09
CA ARG A 41 20.47 -7.50 -7.47
C ARG A 41 20.54 -6.38 -8.50
N LEU A 42 21.25 -6.58 -9.62
CA LEU A 42 21.31 -5.60 -10.70
C LEU A 42 19.94 -5.41 -11.36
N ARG A 43 19.26 -6.52 -11.69
CA ARG A 43 17.90 -6.48 -12.17
C ARG A 43 16.99 -5.69 -11.24
N ASP A 44 17.22 -5.88 -9.92
CA ASP A 44 16.40 -5.27 -8.89
C ASP A 44 16.77 -3.80 -8.59
N ARG A 45 17.88 -3.28 -9.03
CA ARG A 45 18.36 -1.91 -8.78
C ARG A 45 18.38 -1.01 -9.99
N LEU A 46 18.62 -1.55 -11.19
CA LEU A 46 18.82 -0.75 -12.38
C LEU A 46 17.52 -0.45 -13.12
N HIS A 47 17.24 0.83 -13.35
CA HIS A 47 16.03 1.30 -14.02
C HIS A 47 16.00 1.02 -15.54
N TYR A 48 17.16 0.85 -16.14
CA TYR A 48 17.30 0.63 -17.59
C TYR A 48 17.68 -0.82 -17.95
N LEU A 49 17.79 -1.70 -16.95
CA LEU A 49 18.04 -3.13 -17.15
C LEU A 49 16.70 -3.88 -17.16
N PHE A 50 16.51 -4.65 -18.21
CA PHE A 50 15.36 -5.52 -18.41
C PHE A 50 15.79 -6.96 -18.36
N SER A 51 14.89 -7.85 -17.96
CA SER A 51 15.10 -9.29 -18.01
C SER A 51 13.81 -10.00 -18.39
N ASP A 52 13.95 -11.06 -19.16
CA ASP A 52 12.89 -12.01 -19.47
C ASP A 52 13.47 -13.42 -19.38
N VAL A 53 12.83 -14.29 -18.59
CA VAL A 53 13.24 -15.66 -18.25
C VAL A 53 14.74 -15.76 -17.90
N ASP A 54 15.59 -15.93 -18.92
CA ASP A 54 17.03 -16.17 -18.81
C ASP A 54 17.90 -15.11 -19.53
N ARG A 55 17.30 -14.03 -20.03
CA ARG A 55 17.99 -13.01 -20.83
C ARG A 55 17.95 -11.64 -20.19
N PHE A 56 19.01 -10.87 -20.40
CA PHE A 56 19.17 -9.50 -19.91
C PHE A 56 19.53 -8.55 -21.06
N TRP A 57 18.93 -7.34 -21.06
CA TRP A 57 19.28 -6.27 -22.00
C TRP A 57 19.09 -4.90 -21.37
N PHE A 58 19.81 -3.94 -21.91
CA PHE A 58 19.60 -2.53 -21.60
C PHE A 58 18.69 -1.89 -22.63
N ASP A 59 17.85 -0.95 -22.20
CA ASP A 59 17.02 -0.14 -23.07
C ASP A 59 17.25 1.34 -22.77
N THR A 60 16.92 2.20 -23.73
CA THR A 60 16.92 3.66 -23.55
C THR A 60 15.70 4.16 -22.76
N ARG A 61 14.65 3.38 -22.70
CA ARG A 61 13.45 3.67 -21.91
C ARG A 61 13.59 3.07 -20.52
N PRO A 62 13.17 3.80 -19.48
CA PRO A 62 13.18 3.27 -18.13
C PRO A 62 12.19 2.13 -17.97
N ASN A 63 12.47 1.21 -17.07
CA ASN A 63 11.56 0.16 -16.67
C ASN A 63 10.45 0.78 -15.81
N LEU A 64 9.26 0.93 -16.37
CA LEU A 64 8.11 1.57 -15.71
C LEU A 64 7.73 0.90 -14.39
N ARG A 65 7.83 -0.43 -14.32
CA ARG A 65 7.56 -1.16 -13.08
C ARG A 65 8.51 -0.73 -11.97
N ARG A 66 9.79 -0.56 -12.29
CA ARG A 66 10.81 -0.08 -11.37
C ARG A 66 10.56 1.36 -10.92
N GLU A 67 10.24 2.21 -11.88
CA GLU A 67 9.91 3.60 -11.57
C GLU A 67 8.68 3.68 -10.65
N MET A 68 7.67 2.88 -10.92
CA MET A 68 6.48 2.77 -10.07
C MET A 68 6.84 2.30 -8.65
N GLU A 69 7.62 1.23 -8.50
CA GLU A 69 8.07 0.75 -7.18
C GLU A 69 8.90 1.79 -6.42
N THR A 70 9.79 2.50 -7.13
CA THR A 70 10.58 3.58 -6.54
C THR A 70 9.70 4.74 -6.07
N ARG A 71 8.68 5.11 -6.86
CA ARG A 71 7.71 6.14 -6.49
C ARG A 71 6.85 5.67 -5.32
N LYS A 72 6.38 4.42 -5.35
CA LYS A 72 5.60 3.80 -4.27
C LYS A 72 6.36 3.84 -2.94
N GLY A 73 7.64 3.50 -2.94
CA GLY A 73 8.49 3.56 -1.74
C GLY A 73 8.77 4.96 -1.19
N LYS A 74 8.49 6.02 -1.96
CA LYS A 74 8.61 7.42 -1.53
C LYS A 74 7.32 8.01 -0.97
N ILE A 75 6.21 7.29 -1.11
CA ILE A 75 4.91 7.75 -0.60
C ILE A 75 4.88 7.54 0.92
N GLU A 76 4.71 8.62 1.65
CA GLU A 76 4.54 8.56 3.09
C GLU A 76 3.17 7.96 3.46
N GLY A 77 3.14 7.08 4.48
CA GLY A 77 1.90 6.48 4.97
C GLY A 77 0.85 7.51 5.40
N SER A 78 1.28 8.67 5.86
CA SER A 78 0.44 9.83 6.19
C SER A 78 -0.37 10.33 5.00
N LEU A 79 0.25 10.37 3.81
CA LEU A 79 -0.41 10.77 2.56
C LEU A 79 -1.45 9.72 2.13
N VAL A 80 -1.13 8.44 2.25
CA VAL A 80 -2.07 7.35 1.96
C VAL A 80 -3.31 7.45 2.84
N THR A 81 -3.12 7.59 4.15
CA THR A 81 -4.22 7.72 5.12
C THR A 81 -5.08 8.95 4.83
N ARG A 82 -4.45 10.09 4.52
CA ARG A 82 -5.17 11.32 4.16
C ARG A 82 -5.99 11.14 2.90
N THR A 83 -5.41 10.58 1.84
CA THR A 83 -6.11 10.33 0.58
C THR A 83 -7.27 9.37 0.77
N ALA A 84 -7.08 8.29 1.52
CA ALA A 84 -8.15 7.35 1.87
C ALA A 84 -9.29 8.05 2.63
N ARG A 85 -8.95 8.89 3.61
CA ARG A 85 -9.94 9.72 4.34
C ARG A 85 -10.76 10.59 3.40
N ASP A 86 -10.11 11.30 2.48
CA ASP A 86 -10.78 12.23 1.56
C ASP A 86 -11.71 11.49 0.58
N VAL A 87 -11.31 10.30 0.13
CA VAL A 87 -12.15 9.43 -0.72
C VAL A 87 -13.37 8.93 0.05
N VAL A 88 -13.16 8.37 1.25
CA VAL A 88 -14.24 7.85 2.09
C VAL A 88 -15.20 8.97 2.50
N ALA A 89 -14.69 10.15 2.86
CA ALA A 89 -15.53 11.30 3.20
C ALA A 89 -16.44 11.72 2.03
N ARG A 90 -15.94 11.68 0.80
CA ARG A 90 -16.75 11.96 -0.40
C ARG A 90 -17.81 10.87 -0.63
N LEU A 91 -17.47 9.60 -0.40
CA LEU A 91 -18.40 8.48 -0.60
C LEU A 91 -19.50 8.45 0.45
N CYS A 92 -19.17 8.74 1.71
CA CYS A 92 -20.15 8.78 2.79
C CYS A 92 -21.13 9.96 2.66
N GLY A 93 -20.73 11.01 1.94
CA GLY A 93 -21.58 12.16 1.62
C GLY A 93 -22.17 12.86 2.84
N HIS A 94 -23.02 13.84 2.58
CA HIS A 94 -23.88 14.48 3.59
C HIS A 94 -25.26 13.85 3.49
N GLY A 95 -25.36 12.56 3.88
CA GLY A 95 -26.64 11.85 3.87
C GLY A 95 -27.60 12.42 4.90
N SER A 96 -28.88 12.54 4.57
CA SER A 96 -29.94 13.02 5.45
C SER A 96 -30.21 12.13 6.68
N LEU A 97 -29.63 10.93 6.73
CA LEU A 97 -29.85 9.95 7.82
C LEU A 97 -28.98 10.23 9.05
N PHE A 98 -27.81 10.84 8.88
CA PHE A 98 -26.89 11.10 9.97
C PHE A 98 -26.76 12.60 10.23
N SER A 99 -26.80 13.00 11.49
CA SER A 99 -26.58 14.39 11.90
C SER A 99 -25.13 14.86 11.71
N GLY A 100 -24.20 13.93 11.50
CA GLY A 100 -22.80 14.18 11.21
C GLY A 100 -22.09 12.90 10.78
N VAL A 101 -21.06 13.04 9.94
CA VAL A 101 -20.21 11.95 9.48
C VAL A 101 -18.77 12.26 9.89
N HIS A 102 -18.17 11.38 10.67
CA HIS A 102 -16.84 11.52 11.24
C HIS A 102 -15.92 10.45 10.64
N VAL A 103 -15.11 10.81 9.63
CA VAL A 103 -14.23 9.89 8.94
C VAL A 103 -12.82 10.00 9.53
N PHE A 104 -12.32 8.90 10.10
CA PHE A 104 -10.99 8.80 10.72
C PHE A 104 -10.74 9.91 11.75
N THR A 105 -11.82 10.27 12.47
CA THR A 105 -11.81 11.38 13.41
C THR A 105 -11.42 10.89 14.80
N PRO A 106 -10.48 11.55 15.49
CA PRO A 106 -10.15 11.23 16.89
C PRO A 106 -11.38 11.34 17.79
N HIS A 107 -11.45 10.52 18.84
CA HIS A 107 -12.58 10.50 19.77
C HIS A 107 -12.85 11.86 20.45
N ALA A 108 -11.80 12.68 20.63
CA ALA A 108 -11.92 14.02 21.21
C ALA A 108 -12.73 15.00 20.35
N ASP A 109 -12.64 14.84 19.02
CA ASP A 109 -13.26 15.75 18.04
C ASP A 109 -14.68 15.34 17.65
N ILE A 110 -15.14 14.16 18.11
CA ILE A 110 -16.52 13.70 17.87
C ILE A 110 -17.43 14.30 18.93
N PRO A 111 -18.39 15.18 18.55
CA PRO A 111 -19.27 15.84 19.50
C PRO A 111 -20.06 14.85 20.37
N ASP A 112 -20.32 15.25 21.62
CA ASP A 112 -21.15 14.54 22.59
C ASP A 112 -22.29 15.47 23.01
N ASP A 113 -23.25 15.67 22.14
CA ASP A 113 -24.38 16.59 22.32
C ASP A 113 -25.73 15.89 22.10
N ILE A 114 -26.80 16.59 22.49
CA ILE A 114 -28.19 16.14 22.35
C ILE A 114 -28.71 16.38 20.91
N GLY A 115 -27.83 16.61 19.91
CA GLY A 115 -28.26 16.90 18.56
C GLY A 115 -29.31 15.96 17.96
N VAL A 116 -29.92 16.33 16.86
CA VAL A 116 -30.99 15.56 16.21
C VAL A 116 -30.37 14.43 15.36
N GLY A 117 -30.63 13.17 15.72
CA GLY A 117 -30.25 11.99 14.94
C GLY A 117 -28.88 11.36 15.29
N PRO A 118 -28.60 10.19 14.75
CA PRO A 118 -27.35 9.47 14.97
C PRO A 118 -26.18 10.10 14.20
N ARG A 119 -24.95 9.83 14.63
CA ARG A 119 -23.72 10.21 13.96
C ARG A 119 -23.01 8.98 13.43
N LEU A 120 -22.53 9.05 12.21
CA LEU A 120 -21.70 7.99 11.62
C LEU A 120 -20.24 8.23 11.95
N VAL A 121 -19.61 7.24 12.55
CA VAL A 121 -18.16 7.22 12.82
C VAL A 121 -17.54 6.14 11.96
N VAL A 122 -16.68 6.55 11.03
CA VAL A 122 -15.95 5.62 10.17
C VAL A 122 -14.55 5.44 10.75
N LEU A 123 -14.24 4.20 11.14
CA LEU A 123 -12.93 3.84 11.69
C LEU A 123 -11.85 3.90 10.61
N PRO A 124 -10.60 4.24 10.99
CA PRO A 124 -9.48 4.32 10.05
C PRO A 124 -9.23 3.00 9.31
N ALA A 125 -8.73 3.09 8.09
CA ALA A 125 -8.23 1.95 7.31
C ALA A 125 -6.86 1.48 7.87
N ASP A 126 -6.85 1.08 9.13
CA ASP A 126 -5.71 0.60 9.88
C ASP A 126 -5.94 -0.88 10.21
N PRO A 127 -5.00 -1.79 9.93
CA PRO A 127 -5.13 -3.19 10.27
C PRO A 127 -5.45 -3.45 11.76
N LEU A 128 -5.01 -2.57 12.67
CA LEU A 128 -5.28 -2.67 14.10
C LEU A 128 -6.69 -2.19 14.51
N LYS A 129 -7.43 -1.59 13.59
CA LYS A 129 -8.79 -1.06 13.81
C LYS A 129 -9.79 -1.60 12.80
N ALA A 130 -9.37 -2.50 11.94
CA ALA A 130 -10.21 -3.11 10.93
C ALA A 130 -10.95 -4.33 11.48
N TYR A 131 -12.11 -4.60 10.92
CA TYR A 131 -12.88 -5.80 11.22
C TYR A 131 -12.26 -7.01 10.53
N ALA A 132 -12.08 -8.10 11.29
CA ALA A 132 -11.67 -9.39 10.76
C ALA A 132 -12.61 -10.47 11.31
N LYS A 133 -13.17 -11.31 10.42
CA LYS A 133 -14.11 -12.38 10.83
C LYS A 133 -13.50 -13.35 11.85
N ALA A 134 -12.18 -13.55 11.80
CA ALA A 134 -11.47 -14.42 12.76
C ALA A 134 -11.14 -13.72 14.08
N ASN A 135 -11.11 -12.39 14.10
CA ASN A 135 -10.81 -11.57 15.26
C ASN A 135 -11.46 -10.19 15.11
N ASP A 136 -12.71 -10.10 15.56
CA ASP A 136 -13.50 -8.86 15.53
C ASP A 136 -13.17 -7.90 16.70
N LEU A 137 -12.42 -8.37 17.69
CA LEU A 137 -12.11 -7.60 18.91
C LEU A 137 -11.43 -6.27 18.62
N LEU A 138 -10.52 -6.22 17.64
CA LEU A 138 -9.77 -4.99 17.31
C LEU A 138 -10.69 -3.84 16.89
N SER A 139 -11.65 -4.10 16.02
CA SER A 139 -12.60 -3.08 15.59
C SER A 139 -13.59 -2.71 16.71
N PHE A 140 -13.99 -3.68 17.53
CA PHE A 140 -14.86 -3.44 18.70
C PHE A 140 -14.13 -2.64 19.77
N ASP A 141 -12.87 -2.90 20.06
CA ASP A 141 -12.09 -2.16 21.04
C ASP A 141 -11.88 -0.71 20.58
N ALA A 142 -11.57 -0.49 19.29
CA ALA A 142 -11.48 0.85 18.73
C ALA A 142 -12.83 1.61 18.78
N ALA A 143 -13.93 0.93 18.50
CA ALA A 143 -15.26 1.52 18.60
C ALA A 143 -15.65 1.79 20.07
N ARG A 144 -15.31 0.89 20.97
CA ARG A 144 -15.57 1.02 22.41
C ARG A 144 -14.85 2.20 23.00
N ASP A 145 -13.59 2.41 22.67
CA ASP A 145 -12.82 3.56 23.13
C ASP A 145 -13.50 4.87 22.75
N ILE A 146 -13.95 5.01 21.50
CA ILE A 146 -14.71 6.18 21.04
C ILE A 146 -16.07 6.29 21.72
N LEU A 147 -16.72 5.15 22.02
CA LEU A 147 -18.02 5.10 22.68
C LEU A 147 -17.94 5.50 24.15
N GLU A 148 -16.86 5.17 24.82
CA GLU A 148 -16.68 5.42 26.25
C GLU A 148 -16.08 6.78 26.54
N HIS A 149 -15.22 7.30 25.64
CA HIS A 149 -14.44 8.51 25.88
C HIS A 149 -14.65 9.58 24.81
N ARG A 150 -14.58 10.83 25.26
CA ARG A 150 -14.40 12.03 24.43
C ARG A 150 -13.20 12.82 24.97
N GLY A 151 -12.04 12.63 24.37
CA GLY A 151 -10.79 13.10 24.98
C GLY A 151 -10.58 12.42 26.33
N ASP A 152 -10.29 13.18 27.36
CA ASP A 152 -10.06 12.69 28.72
C ASP A 152 -11.34 12.53 29.54
N GLN A 153 -12.51 12.76 28.96
CA GLN A 153 -13.79 12.70 29.65
C GLN A 153 -14.64 11.53 29.20
N PRO A 154 -15.44 10.92 30.08
CA PRO A 154 -16.41 9.89 29.70
C PRO A 154 -17.50 10.49 28.82
N ARG A 155 -17.91 9.75 27.76
CA ARG A 155 -19.01 10.14 26.86
C ARG A 155 -20.35 9.88 27.51
N ILE A 156 -21.26 10.85 27.41
CA ILE A 156 -22.59 10.78 27.99
C ILE A 156 -23.59 10.16 27.01
N HIS A 157 -23.61 10.61 25.74
CA HIS A 157 -24.61 10.22 24.74
C HIS A 157 -24.13 9.07 23.84
N ARG A 158 -23.87 7.91 24.44
CA ARG A 158 -23.28 6.73 23.77
C ARG A 158 -24.18 6.12 22.70
N ASN A 159 -25.50 6.17 22.88
CA ASN A 159 -26.48 5.56 21.97
C ASN A 159 -26.68 6.31 20.63
N ARG A 160 -25.91 7.36 20.38
CA ARG A 160 -26.02 8.18 19.17
C ARG A 160 -24.94 7.90 18.12
N LEU A 161 -24.03 7.00 18.40
CA LEU A 161 -22.95 6.67 17.51
C LEU A 161 -23.25 5.37 16.76
N VAL A 162 -23.06 5.42 15.44
CA VAL A 162 -23.08 4.25 14.55
C VAL A 162 -21.68 4.11 13.99
N PHE A 163 -21.11 2.92 14.10
CA PHE A 163 -19.74 2.66 13.67
C PHE A 163 -19.70 1.91 12.35
N LEU A 164 -18.80 2.30 11.46
CA LEU A 164 -18.44 1.59 10.25
C LEU A 164 -16.96 1.24 10.33
N ALA A 165 -16.66 -0.05 10.40
CA ALA A 165 -15.30 -0.56 10.38
C ALA A 165 -14.94 -1.09 8.99
N PRO A 166 -13.72 -0.84 8.48
CA PRO A 166 -13.26 -1.43 7.23
C PRO A 166 -12.97 -2.94 7.41
N ASP A 167 -13.20 -3.74 6.37
CA ASP A 167 -12.81 -5.14 6.35
C ASP A 167 -11.29 -5.28 6.19
N LEU A 168 -10.64 -6.07 7.03
CA LEU A 168 -9.18 -6.24 7.05
C LEU A 168 -8.63 -6.75 5.71
N ASN A 169 -9.34 -7.70 5.07
CA ASN A 169 -8.88 -8.25 3.80
C ASN A 169 -8.93 -7.22 2.67
N ILE A 170 -9.92 -6.31 2.73
CA ILE A 170 -10.06 -5.23 1.75
C ILE A 170 -9.01 -4.16 1.99
N VAL A 171 -8.78 -3.79 3.27
CA VAL A 171 -7.74 -2.82 3.66
C VAL A 171 -6.37 -3.25 3.17
N SER A 172 -5.98 -4.49 3.42
CA SER A 172 -4.67 -5.00 2.99
C SER A 172 -4.50 -4.93 1.48
N ARG A 173 -5.51 -5.33 0.70
CA ARG A 173 -5.48 -5.26 -0.76
C ARG A 173 -5.49 -3.83 -1.30
N ALA A 174 -6.29 -2.94 -0.69
CA ALA A 174 -6.39 -1.56 -1.14
C ALA A 174 -5.11 -0.77 -0.86
N LEU A 175 -4.47 -0.98 0.28
CA LEU A 175 -3.19 -0.34 0.61
C LEU A 175 -2.05 -0.79 -0.30
N ASP A 176 -2.10 -2.02 -0.82
CA ASP A 176 -1.13 -2.52 -1.80
C ASP A 176 -1.34 -1.95 -3.21
N GLN A 177 -2.51 -1.39 -3.50
CA GLN A 177 -2.88 -0.84 -4.81
C GLN A 177 -2.70 0.68 -4.92
N ILE A 178 -2.53 1.37 -3.79
CA ILE A 178 -2.26 2.81 -3.72
C ILE A 178 -0.75 3.07 -3.77
#